data_4cf1682fb2d74228e0437ed0f21960d0
#
_entry.id   4cf1682fb2d74228e0437ed0f21960d0
#
_cell.length_a   1.000
_cell.length_b   1.000
_cell.length_c   1.000
_cell.angle_alpha   90.00
_cell.angle_beta   90.00
_cell.angle_gamma   90.00
#
_symmetry.space_group_name_H-M   'P 1'
#
loop_
_entity.id
_entity.type
_entity.pdbx_description
1 polymer ?
#
loop_
_entity_poly.entity_id
_entity_poly.type
_entity_poly.pdbx_seq_one_letter_code
_entity_poly.pdbx_strand_id
1 'polypeptide(L)'
;MDSKILVLGASGMLGSSLIKKFINKSISYISHSRKSNTDFNFELSDFKDVCKNLDEIQPEVIINLAANTDVDFCEKNPKIAFQDNTKSVENIVNWIKANDLRTKLIHISTDQVYDNKDSYSCENNVNISNTYAYSKYCAELHALGAKSIILRTNFFGKSIHNSRFSFSDWIVSSLSEGKKITLFKNILFNPISMNSLVDILTQIISSNNFGL
;
A
#
# COMPACT_ATOMS: atom_id res chain seq x y z
N MET A 1 -13.71 -19.80 -11.92
CA MET A 1 -14.32 -19.07 -10.78
C MET A 1 -13.55 -17.79 -10.64
N ASP A 2 -14.23 -16.66 -10.64
CA ASP A 2 -13.54 -15.38 -10.43
C ASP A 2 -13.04 -15.32 -9.00
N SER A 3 -11.74 -15.15 -8.83
CA SER A 3 -11.12 -15.06 -7.49
C SER A 3 -11.71 -13.90 -6.69
N LYS A 4 -12.08 -14.14 -5.43
CA LYS A 4 -12.64 -13.13 -4.54
C LYS A 4 -11.55 -12.18 -4.06
N ILE A 5 -11.44 -11.03 -4.69
CA ILE A 5 -10.37 -10.05 -4.46
C ILE A 5 -10.87 -8.97 -3.50
N LEU A 6 -10.18 -8.78 -2.37
CA LEU A 6 -10.42 -7.68 -1.44
C LEU A 6 -9.34 -6.60 -1.60
N VAL A 7 -9.76 -5.37 -1.85
CA VAL A 7 -8.85 -4.20 -1.94
C VAL A 7 -8.97 -3.36 -0.67
N LEU A 8 -7.95 -3.42 0.19
CA LEU A 8 -7.83 -2.61 1.38
C LEU A 8 -7.22 -1.25 1.03
N GLY A 9 -7.82 -0.15 1.51
CA GLY A 9 -7.41 1.19 1.14
C GLY A 9 -7.91 1.64 -0.24
N ALA A 10 -9.05 1.10 -0.68
CA ALA A 10 -9.66 1.36 -1.99
C ALA A 10 -9.94 2.84 -2.28
N SER A 11 -10.19 3.65 -1.25
CA SER A 11 -10.41 5.10 -1.36
C SER A 11 -9.11 5.93 -1.47
N GLY A 12 -7.94 5.31 -1.35
CA GLY A 12 -6.65 5.98 -1.54
C GLY A 12 -6.34 6.26 -3.01
N MET A 13 -5.27 7.02 -3.28
CA MET A 13 -4.88 7.39 -4.63
C MET A 13 -4.61 6.15 -5.53
N LEU A 14 -3.80 5.22 -5.05
CA LEU A 14 -3.53 3.96 -5.77
C LEU A 14 -4.76 3.06 -5.81
N GLY A 15 -5.52 2.96 -4.71
CA GLY A 15 -6.73 2.15 -4.62
C GLY A 15 -7.79 2.58 -5.63
N SER A 16 -8.10 3.87 -5.71
CA SER A 16 -9.06 4.41 -6.67
C SER A 16 -8.65 4.15 -8.12
N SER A 17 -7.35 4.22 -8.42
CA SER A 17 -6.83 3.91 -9.75
C SER A 17 -6.92 2.42 -10.08
N LEU A 18 -6.66 1.55 -9.11
CA LEU A 18 -6.80 0.11 -9.25
C LEU A 18 -8.28 -0.28 -9.48
N ILE A 19 -9.19 0.28 -8.68
CA ILE A 19 -10.64 0.07 -8.86
C ILE A 19 -11.10 0.48 -10.25
N LYS A 20 -10.69 1.65 -10.74
CA LYS A 20 -10.99 2.08 -12.11
C LYS A 20 -10.50 1.08 -13.16
N LYS A 21 -9.30 0.50 -12.96
CA LYS A 21 -8.76 -0.53 -13.85
C LYS A 21 -9.59 -1.82 -13.79
N PHE A 22 -10.01 -2.24 -12.60
CA PHE A 22 -10.85 -3.42 -12.41
C PHE A 22 -12.20 -3.27 -13.09
N ILE A 23 -12.85 -2.11 -12.94
CA ILE A 23 -14.11 -1.79 -13.65
C ILE A 23 -13.90 -1.90 -15.16
N ASN A 24 -12.85 -1.27 -15.71
CA ASN A 24 -12.57 -1.27 -17.15
C ASN A 24 -12.26 -2.68 -17.71
N LYS A 25 -11.76 -3.59 -16.87
CA LYS A 25 -11.44 -4.97 -17.24
C LYS A 25 -12.51 -5.98 -16.81
N SER A 26 -13.62 -5.53 -16.23
CA SER A 26 -14.68 -6.37 -15.67
C SER A 26 -14.16 -7.40 -14.64
N ILE A 27 -13.15 -7.00 -13.84
CA ILE A 27 -12.63 -7.80 -12.74
C ILE A 27 -13.50 -7.57 -11.51
N SER A 28 -14.02 -8.64 -10.93
CA SER A 28 -14.80 -8.59 -9.69
C SER A 28 -13.90 -8.29 -8.50
N TYR A 29 -14.35 -7.41 -7.61
CA TYR A 29 -13.62 -7.02 -6.40
C TYR A 29 -14.58 -6.64 -5.27
N ILE A 30 -14.04 -6.60 -4.05
CA ILE A 30 -14.66 -6.04 -2.85
C ILE A 30 -13.76 -4.90 -2.38
N SER A 31 -14.34 -3.75 -2.10
CA SER A 31 -13.62 -2.55 -1.68
C SER A 31 -13.72 -2.33 -0.18
N HIS A 32 -12.62 -1.89 0.42
CA HIS A 32 -12.55 -1.50 1.83
C HIS A 32 -11.88 -0.15 2.02
N SER A 33 -12.41 0.64 2.95
CA SER A 33 -11.75 1.81 3.55
C SER A 33 -12.22 2.03 4.99
N ARG A 34 -11.52 2.87 5.78
CA ARG A 34 -11.95 3.18 7.15
C ARG A 34 -13.25 3.99 7.23
N LYS A 35 -13.44 4.96 6.35
CA LYS A 35 -14.47 6.00 6.49
C LYS A 35 -15.18 6.40 5.20
N SER A 36 -14.85 5.79 4.06
CA SER A 36 -15.42 6.15 2.76
C SER A 36 -16.58 5.25 2.39
N ASN A 37 -17.33 5.64 1.38
CA ASN A 37 -18.40 4.84 0.82
C ASN A 37 -17.80 3.68 0.00
N THR A 38 -17.50 2.57 0.66
CA THR A 38 -16.98 1.32 0.12
C THR A 38 -17.85 0.16 0.58
N ASP A 39 -17.66 -1.04 0.00
CA ASP A 39 -18.47 -2.21 0.35
C ASP A 39 -18.34 -2.59 1.82
N PHE A 40 -17.13 -2.44 2.38
CA PHE A 40 -16.84 -2.70 3.79
C PHE A 40 -16.08 -1.54 4.43
N ASN A 41 -16.45 -1.22 5.68
CA ASN A 41 -15.76 -0.21 6.49
C ASN A 41 -15.44 -0.80 7.87
N PHE A 42 -14.15 -1.01 8.15
CA PHE A 42 -13.67 -1.51 9.44
C PHE A 42 -12.25 -1.05 9.74
N GLU A 43 -11.82 -1.22 11.00
CA GLU A 43 -10.50 -0.79 11.46
C GLU A 43 -9.50 -1.94 11.38
N LEU A 44 -8.48 -1.80 10.52
CA LEU A 44 -7.46 -2.84 10.30
C LEU A 44 -6.54 -3.04 11.51
N SER A 45 -6.38 -2.04 12.37
CA SER A 45 -5.61 -2.14 13.60
C SER A 45 -6.34 -2.87 14.73
N ASP A 46 -7.65 -3.09 14.60
CA ASP A 46 -8.45 -3.91 15.52
C ASP A 46 -8.58 -5.34 14.99
N PHE A 47 -7.98 -6.30 15.71
CA PHE A 47 -7.99 -7.71 15.29
C PHE A 47 -9.39 -8.32 15.27
N LYS A 48 -10.28 -7.91 16.18
CA LYS A 48 -11.66 -8.42 16.20
C LYS A 48 -12.45 -7.95 14.98
N ASP A 49 -12.28 -6.67 14.61
CA ASP A 49 -12.88 -6.12 13.40
C ASP A 49 -12.35 -6.82 12.15
N VAL A 50 -11.05 -7.06 12.09
CA VAL A 50 -10.43 -7.80 10.98
C VAL A 50 -11.01 -9.21 10.87
N CYS A 51 -11.04 -9.98 11.97
CA CYS A 51 -11.59 -11.34 11.95
C CYS A 51 -13.06 -11.34 11.50
N LYS A 52 -13.90 -10.52 12.13
CA LYS A 52 -15.33 -10.44 11.80
C LYS A 52 -15.57 -10.20 10.32
N ASN A 53 -14.89 -9.21 9.74
CA ASN A 53 -15.13 -8.83 8.34
C ASN A 53 -14.47 -9.80 7.37
N LEU A 54 -13.26 -10.28 7.63
CA LEU A 54 -12.60 -11.24 6.75
C LEU A 54 -13.26 -12.63 6.79
N ASP A 55 -13.85 -13.03 7.92
CA ASP A 55 -14.67 -14.26 8.02
C ASP A 55 -15.95 -14.16 7.18
N GLU A 56 -16.56 -12.98 7.10
CA GLU A 56 -17.70 -12.74 6.22
C GLU A 56 -17.29 -12.69 4.75
N ILE A 57 -16.20 -11.99 4.45
CA ILE A 57 -15.72 -11.79 3.08
C ILE A 57 -15.12 -13.08 2.52
N GLN A 58 -14.33 -13.84 3.27
CA GLN A 58 -13.56 -15.01 2.82
C GLN A 58 -12.78 -14.73 1.52
N PRO A 59 -11.84 -13.76 1.51
CA PRO A 59 -11.12 -13.39 0.29
C PRO A 59 -10.08 -14.44 -0.10
N GLU A 60 -9.94 -14.72 -1.40
CA GLU A 60 -8.83 -15.51 -1.94
C GLU A 60 -7.57 -14.69 -2.14
N VAL A 61 -7.73 -13.39 -2.44
CA VAL A 61 -6.65 -12.42 -2.61
C VAL A 61 -6.96 -11.15 -1.82
N ILE A 62 -6.02 -10.72 -1.00
CA ILE A 62 -6.06 -9.40 -0.33
C ILE A 62 -4.99 -8.53 -0.98
N ILE A 63 -5.39 -7.38 -1.53
CA ILE A 63 -4.47 -6.34 -2.00
C ILE A 63 -4.47 -5.24 -0.95
N ASN A 64 -3.40 -5.17 -0.16
CA ASN A 64 -3.27 -4.18 0.91
C ASN A 64 -2.55 -2.92 0.43
N LEU A 65 -3.33 -1.88 0.18
CA LEU A 65 -2.90 -0.53 -0.18
C LEU A 65 -3.12 0.45 0.99
N ALA A 66 -3.67 -0.03 2.11
CA ALA A 66 -3.92 0.80 3.28
C ALA A 66 -2.61 1.10 4.01
N ALA A 67 -2.30 2.37 4.19
CA ALA A 67 -1.17 2.85 4.98
C ALA A 67 -1.36 4.32 5.36
N ASN A 68 -0.73 4.71 6.45
CA ASN A 68 -0.46 6.11 6.75
C ASN A 68 0.88 6.47 6.10
N THR A 69 0.84 7.27 5.04
CA THR A 69 2.00 7.61 4.20
C THR A 69 2.57 9.01 4.47
N ASP A 70 2.01 9.73 5.44
CA ASP A 70 2.52 11.04 5.85
C ASP A 70 3.75 10.85 6.75
N VAL A 71 4.93 11.04 6.17
CA VAL A 71 6.22 10.83 6.85
C VAL A 71 6.36 11.72 8.08
N ASP A 72 6.01 13.01 7.95
CA ASP A 72 6.11 13.98 9.05
C ASP A 72 5.13 13.66 10.18
N PHE A 73 3.92 13.23 9.82
CA PHE A 73 2.95 12.78 10.80
C PHE A 73 3.42 11.51 11.52
N CYS A 74 3.96 10.54 10.79
CA CYS A 74 4.49 9.30 11.37
C CYS A 74 5.63 9.58 12.35
N GLU A 75 6.52 10.51 12.01
CA GLU A 75 7.63 10.92 12.88
C GLU A 75 7.13 11.54 14.18
N LYS A 76 6.12 12.40 14.10
CA LYS A 76 5.50 13.04 15.28
C LYS A 76 4.62 12.09 16.10
N ASN A 77 4.10 11.02 15.48
CA ASN A 77 3.15 10.09 16.08
C ASN A 77 3.54 8.62 15.84
N PRO A 78 4.68 8.15 16.36
CA PRO A 78 5.18 6.80 16.07
C PRO A 78 4.17 5.71 16.42
N LYS A 79 3.50 5.81 17.56
CA LYS A 79 2.49 4.84 17.99
C LYS A 79 1.39 4.66 16.94
N ILE A 80 0.89 5.77 16.37
CA ILE A 80 -0.16 5.72 15.35
C ILE A 80 0.40 5.15 14.05
N ALA A 81 1.64 5.52 13.68
CA ALA A 81 2.31 4.97 12.50
C ALA A 81 2.40 3.43 12.57
N PHE A 82 2.81 2.89 13.73
CA PHE A 82 2.86 1.43 13.93
C PHE A 82 1.47 0.79 13.98
N GLN A 83 0.48 1.44 14.56
CA GLN A 83 -0.90 0.95 14.52
C GLN A 83 -1.43 0.87 13.09
N ASP A 84 -1.29 1.95 12.33
CA ASP A 84 -1.82 2.05 10.96
C ASP A 84 -1.04 1.16 9.97
N ASN A 85 0.29 1.11 10.05
CA ASN A 85 1.12 0.47 9.04
C ASN A 85 1.55 -0.96 9.40
N THR A 86 1.91 -1.22 10.67
CA THR A 86 2.42 -2.52 11.11
C THR A 86 1.32 -3.42 11.65
N LYS A 87 0.57 -2.92 12.67
CA LYS A 87 -0.44 -3.72 13.36
C LYS A 87 -1.57 -4.17 12.43
N SER A 88 -1.97 -3.32 11.49
CA SER A 88 -2.94 -3.66 10.45
C SER A 88 -2.50 -4.88 9.62
N VAL A 89 -1.24 -4.94 9.21
CA VAL A 89 -0.71 -6.07 8.44
C VAL A 89 -0.54 -7.31 9.30
N GLU A 90 -0.05 -7.15 10.52
CA GLU A 90 0.02 -8.24 11.50
C GLU A 90 -1.34 -8.90 11.71
N ASN A 91 -2.41 -8.12 11.87
CA ASN A 91 -3.76 -8.61 12.06
C ASN A 91 -4.27 -9.40 10.84
N ILE A 92 -4.04 -8.88 9.63
CA ILE A 92 -4.39 -9.57 8.37
C ILE A 92 -3.65 -10.91 8.29
N VAL A 93 -2.34 -10.93 8.55
CA VAL A 93 -1.51 -12.14 8.48
C VAL A 93 -1.92 -13.15 9.55
N ASN A 94 -2.24 -12.72 10.76
CA ASN A 94 -2.73 -13.60 11.83
C ASN A 94 -4.06 -14.26 11.44
N TRP A 95 -4.98 -13.51 10.80
CA TRP A 95 -6.20 -14.07 10.27
C TRP A 95 -5.91 -15.09 9.15
N ILE A 96 -5.03 -14.76 8.20
CA ILE A 96 -4.62 -15.68 7.12
C ILE A 96 -4.06 -16.99 7.70
N LYS A 97 -3.20 -16.91 8.71
CA LYS A 97 -2.62 -18.09 9.38
C LYS A 97 -3.68 -18.95 10.06
N ALA A 98 -4.65 -18.33 10.71
CA ALA A 98 -5.75 -19.04 11.36
C ALA A 98 -6.68 -19.75 10.34
N ASN A 99 -6.65 -19.33 9.06
CA ASN A 99 -7.43 -19.90 7.96
C ASN A 99 -6.57 -20.73 6.98
N ASP A 100 -5.60 -21.49 7.49
CA ASP A 100 -4.75 -22.44 6.74
C ASP A 100 -3.95 -21.82 5.58
N LEU A 101 -3.61 -20.55 5.64
CA LEU A 101 -2.80 -19.82 4.65
C LEU A 101 -3.37 -19.88 3.22
N ARG A 102 -4.67 -20.00 3.05
CA ARG A 102 -5.30 -20.10 1.73
C ARG A 102 -5.30 -18.78 0.98
N THR A 103 -5.45 -17.67 1.71
CA THR A 103 -5.51 -16.32 1.14
C THR A 103 -4.12 -15.82 0.77
N LYS A 104 -3.99 -15.31 -0.45
CA LYS A 104 -2.79 -14.60 -0.93
C LYS A 104 -2.84 -13.13 -0.49
N LEU A 105 -1.73 -12.62 0.04
CA LEU A 105 -1.55 -11.21 0.37
C LEU A 105 -0.63 -10.51 -0.65
N ILE A 106 -1.10 -9.44 -1.28
CA ILE A 106 -0.28 -8.52 -2.07
C ILE A 106 -0.14 -7.25 -1.22
N HIS A 107 1.08 -6.95 -0.76
CA HIS A 107 1.35 -5.82 0.14
C HIS A 107 2.22 -4.77 -0.52
N ILE A 108 1.75 -3.51 -0.53
CA ILE A 108 2.55 -2.38 -1.00
C ILE A 108 3.37 -1.83 0.16
N SER A 109 4.68 -1.93 0.00
CA SER A 109 5.68 -1.33 0.87
C SER A 109 6.27 -0.07 0.24
N THR A 110 7.46 0.33 0.65
CA THR A 110 8.08 1.60 0.26
C THR A 110 9.55 1.42 -0.10
N ASP A 111 10.05 2.22 -1.03
CA ASP A 111 11.47 2.36 -1.35
C ASP A 111 12.26 3.11 -0.24
N GLN A 112 11.58 3.81 0.66
CA GLN A 112 12.22 4.54 1.77
C GLN A 112 12.92 3.63 2.79
N VAL A 113 12.80 2.31 2.64
CA VAL A 113 13.64 1.34 3.38
C VAL A 113 15.09 1.30 2.89
N TYR A 114 15.42 2.04 1.82
CA TYR A 114 16.72 2.08 1.16
C TYR A 114 17.38 3.46 1.29
N ASP A 115 17.51 3.99 2.49
CA ASP A 115 18.23 5.25 2.70
C ASP A 115 19.75 5.05 2.71
N ASN A 116 20.26 4.51 1.60
CA ASN A 116 21.68 4.29 1.38
C ASN A 116 22.28 5.47 0.61
N LYS A 117 23.57 5.75 0.89
CA LYS A 117 24.33 6.76 0.13
C LYS A 117 24.70 6.30 -1.27
N ASP A 118 24.63 4.98 -1.52
CA ASP A 118 24.93 4.36 -2.79
C ASP A 118 23.70 4.42 -3.72
N SER A 119 23.96 4.52 -5.02
CA SER A 119 22.92 4.70 -6.03
C SER A 119 22.07 3.44 -6.30
N TYR A 120 22.48 2.27 -5.79
CA TYR A 120 21.79 1.00 -6.00
C TYR A 120 21.64 0.26 -4.66
N SER A 121 20.43 -0.25 -4.42
CA SER A 121 20.13 -1.09 -3.28
C SER A 121 19.47 -2.39 -3.74
N CYS A 122 19.81 -3.49 -3.07
CA CYS A 122 19.14 -4.78 -3.22
C CYS A 122 18.18 -5.02 -2.06
N GLU A 123 17.27 -5.97 -2.21
CA GLU A 123 16.22 -6.27 -1.22
C GLU A 123 16.80 -6.55 0.18
N ASN A 124 18.01 -7.08 0.26
CA ASN A 124 18.68 -7.38 1.54
C ASN A 124 19.39 -6.17 2.18
N ASN A 125 19.55 -5.05 1.45
CA ASN A 125 20.30 -3.89 1.91
C ASN A 125 19.35 -2.83 2.49
N VAL A 126 18.70 -3.16 3.61
CA VAL A 126 17.78 -2.25 4.29
C VAL A 126 18.57 -1.26 5.15
N ASN A 127 18.29 0.04 4.98
CA ASN A 127 18.81 1.13 5.79
C ASN A 127 17.69 2.17 6.00
N ILE A 128 17.19 2.26 7.21
CA ILE A 128 15.96 2.99 7.54
C ILE A 128 16.30 4.24 8.35
N SER A 129 15.82 5.39 7.90
CA SER A 129 16.11 6.70 8.51
C SER A 129 14.91 7.39 9.15
N ASN A 130 13.69 6.87 8.95
CA ASN A 130 12.47 7.50 9.46
C ASN A 130 11.43 6.50 9.96
N THR A 131 10.54 6.98 10.83
CA THR A 131 9.49 6.17 11.47
C THR A 131 8.50 5.56 10.47
N TYR A 132 8.15 6.27 9.39
CA TYR A 132 7.29 5.72 8.35
C TYR A 132 7.91 4.48 7.71
N ALA A 133 9.14 4.60 7.20
CA ALA A 133 9.85 3.48 6.57
C ALA A 133 10.02 2.32 7.55
N TYR A 134 10.33 2.60 8.83
CA TYR A 134 10.46 1.55 9.84
C TYR A 134 9.14 0.83 10.10
N SER A 135 8.02 1.56 10.22
CA SER A 135 6.70 0.95 10.39
C SER A 135 6.29 0.07 9.19
N LYS A 136 6.66 0.49 7.96
CA LYS A 136 6.42 -0.28 6.74
C LYS A 136 7.32 -1.53 6.67
N TYR A 137 8.57 -1.42 7.07
CA TYR A 137 9.48 -2.57 7.11
C TYR A 137 9.03 -3.61 8.14
N CYS A 138 8.60 -3.19 9.32
CA CYS A 138 8.00 -4.12 10.29
C CYS A 138 6.77 -4.84 9.73
N ALA A 139 5.95 -4.14 8.92
CA ALA A 139 4.83 -4.77 8.22
C ALA A 139 5.27 -5.84 7.21
N GLU A 140 6.37 -5.62 6.47
CA GLU A 140 6.95 -6.62 5.57
C GLU A 140 7.33 -7.90 6.30
N LEU A 141 7.97 -7.76 7.48
CA LEU A 141 8.37 -8.92 8.30
C LEU A 141 7.16 -9.76 8.72
N HIS A 142 6.01 -9.13 9.03
CA HIS A 142 4.77 -9.86 9.26
C HIS A 142 4.25 -10.51 7.97
N ALA A 143 4.23 -9.76 6.86
CA ALA A 143 3.71 -10.24 5.57
C ALA A 143 4.48 -11.46 5.05
N LEU A 144 5.80 -11.55 5.27
CA LEU A 144 6.61 -12.73 4.94
C LEU A 144 6.16 -14.01 5.64
N GLY A 145 5.40 -13.90 6.73
CA GLY A 145 4.81 -15.05 7.42
C GLY A 145 3.56 -15.65 6.75
N ALA A 146 3.14 -15.13 5.58
CA ALA A 146 2.00 -15.62 4.80
C ALA A 146 2.40 -15.87 3.34
N LYS A 147 1.49 -16.39 2.51
CA LYS A 147 1.65 -16.42 1.05
C LYS A 147 1.53 -14.98 0.52
N SER A 148 2.62 -14.23 0.53
CA SER A 148 2.61 -12.81 0.18
C SER A 148 3.52 -12.48 -0.99
N ILE A 149 3.12 -11.44 -1.74
CA ILE A 149 3.95 -10.70 -2.66
C ILE A 149 4.10 -9.31 -2.06
N ILE A 150 5.34 -8.89 -1.82
CA ILE A 150 5.66 -7.59 -1.23
C ILE A 150 6.31 -6.73 -2.31
N LEU A 151 5.77 -5.53 -2.54
CA LEU A 151 6.30 -4.59 -3.51
C LEU A 151 6.83 -3.34 -2.79
N ARG A 152 8.15 -3.17 -2.74
CA ARG A 152 8.80 -1.92 -2.34
C ARG A 152 8.77 -0.97 -3.52
N THR A 153 8.01 0.10 -3.40
CA THR A 153 7.77 1.00 -4.53
C THR A 153 7.61 2.43 -4.08
N ASN A 154 7.93 3.33 -5.00
CA ASN A 154 7.54 4.73 -4.98
C ASN A 154 6.82 5.00 -6.30
N PHE A 155 5.69 5.68 -6.26
CA PHE A 155 4.92 5.93 -7.46
C PHE A 155 4.49 7.39 -7.55
N PHE A 156 4.33 7.84 -8.78
CA PHE A 156 3.83 9.18 -9.11
C PHE A 156 2.61 9.10 -10.00
N GLY A 157 1.77 10.12 -9.93
CA GLY A 157 0.59 10.24 -10.76
C GLY A 157 -0.37 11.31 -10.25
N LYS A 158 -1.34 11.62 -11.07
CA LYS A 158 -2.39 12.57 -10.72
C LYS A 158 -3.31 11.97 -9.66
N SER A 159 -3.57 12.72 -8.58
CA SER A 159 -4.59 12.33 -7.61
C SER A 159 -5.99 12.42 -8.24
N ILE A 160 -6.82 11.43 -7.98
CA ILE A 160 -8.24 11.46 -8.37
C ILE A 160 -9.05 12.35 -7.41
N HIS A 161 -8.52 12.56 -6.19
CA HIS A 161 -9.19 13.35 -5.15
C HIS A 161 -8.68 14.78 -5.13
N ASN A 162 -9.55 15.74 -5.36
CA ASN A 162 -9.23 17.18 -5.32
C ASN A 162 -8.74 17.66 -3.94
N SER A 163 -8.98 16.88 -2.87
CA SER A 163 -8.57 17.20 -1.50
C SER A 163 -7.20 16.65 -1.09
N ARG A 164 -6.56 15.84 -1.92
CA ARG A 164 -5.23 15.25 -1.66
C ARG A 164 -4.34 15.46 -2.87
N PHE A 165 -3.52 16.49 -2.82
CA PHE A 165 -2.48 16.71 -3.82
C PHE A 165 -1.38 15.65 -3.67
N SER A 166 -1.04 14.99 -4.79
CA SER A 166 0.18 14.21 -4.89
C SER A 166 1.38 15.14 -5.05
N PHE A 167 2.59 14.61 -4.86
CA PHE A 167 3.81 15.38 -5.15
C PHE A 167 3.85 15.87 -6.60
N SER A 168 3.43 15.06 -7.55
CA SER A 168 3.32 15.45 -8.97
C SER A 168 2.26 16.53 -9.20
N ASP A 169 1.10 16.47 -8.53
CA ASP A 169 0.08 17.52 -8.63
C ASP A 169 0.61 18.85 -8.08
N TRP A 170 1.34 18.80 -6.95
CA TRP A 170 1.97 19.98 -6.37
C TRP A 170 2.99 20.62 -7.31
N ILE A 171 3.86 19.82 -7.95
CA ILE A 171 4.84 20.33 -8.94
C ILE A 171 4.10 21.00 -10.10
N VAL A 172 3.15 20.29 -10.72
CA VAL A 172 2.42 20.80 -11.90
C VAL A 172 1.65 22.07 -11.57
N SER A 173 0.92 22.10 -10.46
CA SER A 173 0.19 23.31 -10.03
C SER A 173 1.13 24.46 -9.74
N SER A 174 2.21 24.25 -9.01
CA SER A 174 3.16 25.31 -8.67
C SER A 174 3.83 25.92 -9.90
N LEU A 175 4.21 25.08 -10.88
CA LEU A 175 4.81 25.55 -12.13
C LEU A 175 3.80 26.29 -13.00
N SER A 176 2.56 25.81 -13.09
CA SER A 176 1.50 26.50 -13.86
C SER A 176 1.10 27.84 -13.26
N GLU A 177 1.27 28.03 -11.97
CA GLU A 177 1.05 29.30 -11.26
C GLU A 177 2.30 30.21 -11.24
N GLY A 178 3.40 29.80 -11.89
CA GLY A 178 4.65 30.56 -11.93
C GLY A 178 5.38 30.64 -10.57
N LYS A 179 5.05 29.76 -9.63
CA LYS A 179 5.67 29.72 -8.30
C LYS A 179 7.09 29.16 -8.38
N LYS A 180 8.02 29.76 -7.62
CA LYS A 180 9.32 29.16 -7.39
C LYS A 180 9.17 27.96 -6.43
N ILE A 181 9.71 26.81 -6.82
CA ILE A 181 9.75 25.63 -5.99
C ILE A 181 11.21 25.27 -5.67
N THR A 182 11.43 24.74 -4.47
CA THR A 182 12.74 24.22 -4.06
C THR A 182 12.67 22.70 -4.06
N LEU A 183 13.61 22.08 -4.78
CA LEU A 183 13.74 20.62 -4.86
C LEU A 183 15.10 20.18 -4.30
N PHE A 184 15.14 19.00 -3.70
CA PHE A 184 16.37 18.40 -3.19
C PHE A 184 17.16 17.79 -4.35
N LYS A 185 18.47 18.05 -4.42
CA LYS A 185 19.37 17.48 -5.43
C LYS A 185 19.97 16.13 -5.02
N ASN A 186 19.98 15.85 -3.73
CA ASN A 186 20.66 14.72 -3.12
C ASN A 186 19.73 13.57 -2.74
N ILE A 187 18.45 13.68 -3.07
CA ILE A 187 17.48 12.59 -2.89
C ILE A 187 17.33 11.87 -4.21
N LEU A 188 17.78 10.63 -4.23
CA LEU A 188 17.63 9.72 -5.37
C LEU A 188 16.45 8.81 -5.09
N PHE A 189 15.56 8.66 -6.07
CA PHE A 189 14.45 7.72 -5.99
C PHE A 189 14.11 7.21 -7.39
N ASN A 190 13.51 6.02 -7.45
CA ASN A 190 13.17 5.36 -8.69
C ASN A 190 11.65 5.17 -8.80
N PRO A 191 10.90 6.23 -9.17
CA PRO A 191 9.46 6.17 -9.17
C PRO A 191 8.91 5.45 -10.40
N ILE A 192 7.86 4.67 -10.20
CA ILE A 192 7.04 4.09 -11.26
C ILE A 192 5.77 4.91 -11.48
N SER A 193 5.25 4.96 -12.71
CA SER A 193 3.95 5.60 -12.92
C SER A 193 2.85 4.80 -12.22
N MET A 194 1.84 5.51 -11.68
CA MET A 194 0.70 4.85 -11.04
C MET A 194 -0.02 3.89 -11.99
N ASN A 195 -0.12 4.23 -13.27
CA ASN A 195 -0.73 3.34 -14.27
C ASN A 195 0.08 2.05 -14.44
N SER A 196 1.40 2.14 -14.53
CA SER A 196 2.28 0.96 -14.63
C SER A 196 2.20 0.09 -13.36
N LEU A 197 2.15 0.71 -12.17
CA LEU A 197 1.98 -0.03 -10.93
C LEU A 197 0.64 -0.76 -10.87
N VAL A 198 -0.44 -0.10 -11.30
CA VAL A 198 -1.78 -0.73 -11.41
C VAL A 198 -1.79 -1.89 -12.39
N ASP A 199 -1.06 -1.78 -13.51
CA ASP A 199 -0.91 -2.89 -14.46
C ASP A 199 -0.16 -4.07 -13.86
N ILE A 200 0.93 -3.82 -13.13
CA ILE A 200 1.68 -4.85 -12.39
C ILE A 200 0.77 -5.50 -11.34
N LEU A 201 0.07 -4.72 -10.52
CA LEU A 201 -0.85 -5.24 -9.50
C LEU A 201 -1.91 -6.15 -10.12
N THR A 202 -2.45 -5.77 -11.28
CA THR A 202 -3.45 -6.58 -11.98
C THR A 202 -2.85 -7.91 -12.47
N GLN A 203 -1.61 -7.92 -12.94
CA GLN A 203 -0.93 -9.12 -13.44
C GLN A 203 -0.56 -10.09 -12.32
N ILE A 204 -0.07 -9.59 -11.18
CA ILE A 204 0.39 -10.45 -10.08
C ILE A 204 -0.73 -11.09 -9.26
N ILE A 205 -2.00 -10.70 -9.48
CA ILE A 205 -3.15 -11.36 -8.84
C ILE A 205 -3.13 -12.87 -9.13
N SER A 206 -2.81 -13.28 -10.34
CA SER A 206 -2.73 -14.69 -10.76
C SER A 206 -1.34 -15.31 -10.57
N SER A 207 -0.33 -14.55 -10.17
CA SER A 207 1.03 -15.07 -9.95
C SER A 207 1.08 -16.00 -8.75
N ASN A 208 1.89 -17.04 -8.84
CA ASN A 208 2.24 -17.94 -7.75
C ASN A 208 3.67 -17.72 -7.22
N ASN A 209 4.33 -16.65 -7.64
CA ASN A 209 5.61 -16.24 -7.08
C ASN A 209 5.34 -15.44 -5.79
N PHE A 210 6.00 -15.84 -4.72
CA PHE A 210 5.86 -15.20 -3.39
C PHE A 210 7.20 -14.67 -2.92
N GLY A 211 7.15 -13.69 -2.03
CA GLY A 211 8.32 -13.05 -1.45
C GLY A 211 8.36 -11.55 -1.70
N LEU A 212 9.55 -10.99 -1.59
CA LEU A 212 9.87 -9.58 -1.81
C LEU A 212 10.40 -9.40 -3.22
#